data_72fe58c0b514ff4c5972b53a78723b97
#
_entry.id   72fe58c0b514ff4c5972b53a78723b97
#
_cell.length_a   1.000
_cell.length_b   1.000
_cell.length_c   1.000
_cell.angle_alpha   90.00
_cell.angle_beta   90.00
_cell.angle_gamma   90.00
#
_symmetry.space_group_name_H-M   'P 1'
#
loop_
_entity.id
_entity.type
_entity.pdbx_description
1 polymer ?
#
loop_
_entity_poly.entity_id
_entity_poly.type
_entity_poly.pdbx_seq_one_letter_code
_entity_poly.pdbx_strand_id
1 'polypeptide(L)'
;MCSMQVIGWQAHETGVERLVRSHAAIPHGAPVRLAKRTSNLFRPRARADVPGLDVTGLAGVIEVDPTTQTAQVQGMCTYEDLVAATLPHGLVPLVVPQLRTITLGGAVTGLGIEATSFRNGLPHESVLEMDVLTGSGEVVTAGPEGEHADLFHAFPNSYGSLGYATRLHIELEAVPPRVALRHLRFDDAQSAAEAVERLVALSLHRLSLPLQQMHLESASNYFPLIDSQLYQLGCLNRLK
;
A
#
# COMPACT_ATOMS: atom_id res chain seq x y z
N MET A 1 -9.22 -9.70 20.03
CA MET A 1 -8.82 -8.95 18.83
C MET A 1 -7.71 -8.03 19.26
N CYS A 2 -6.48 -8.27 18.82
CA CYS A 2 -5.39 -7.35 19.08
C CYS A 2 -5.60 -6.17 18.12
N SER A 3 -6.05 -5.02 18.63
CA SER A 3 -6.07 -3.78 17.89
C SER A 3 -4.60 -3.46 17.59
N MET A 4 -4.20 -3.49 16.32
CA MET A 4 -2.92 -2.91 15.94
C MET A 4 -3.01 -1.42 16.26
N GLN A 5 -2.27 -1.01 17.29
CA GLN A 5 -2.20 0.39 17.68
C GLN A 5 -1.28 1.14 16.71
N VAL A 6 -1.68 2.34 16.39
CA VAL A 6 -0.81 3.33 15.73
C VAL A 6 0.43 3.52 16.60
N ILE A 7 1.62 3.43 15.99
CA ILE A 7 2.88 3.44 16.74
C ILE A 7 3.33 4.84 17.19
N GLY A 8 2.87 5.89 16.51
CA GLY A 8 3.26 7.28 16.75
C GLY A 8 4.64 7.66 16.22
N TRP A 9 4.89 8.97 16.17
CA TRP A 9 6.09 9.55 15.57
C TRP A 9 7.38 9.20 16.32
N GLN A 10 7.38 9.19 17.66
CA GLN A 10 8.57 8.86 18.45
C GLN A 10 9.10 7.45 18.16
N ALA A 11 8.21 6.47 18.01
CA ALA A 11 8.61 5.11 17.65
C ALA A 11 9.17 5.04 16.22
N HIS A 12 8.60 5.84 15.31
CA HIS A 12 9.11 5.97 13.94
C HIS A 12 10.53 6.54 13.93
N GLU A 13 10.77 7.67 14.58
CA GLU A 13 12.08 8.32 14.67
C GLU A 13 13.16 7.36 15.23
N THR A 14 12.82 6.64 16.29
CA THR A 14 13.72 5.60 16.86
C THR A 14 14.04 4.51 15.84
N GLY A 15 13.08 4.10 15.02
CA GLY A 15 13.28 3.13 13.93
C GLY A 15 14.21 3.66 12.84
N VAL A 16 14.00 4.92 12.43
CA VAL A 16 14.85 5.60 11.43
C VAL A 16 16.29 5.75 11.93
N GLU A 17 16.50 6.20 13.17
CA GLU A 17 17.85 6.30 13.75
C GLU A 17 18.60 4.96 13.77
N ARG A 18 17.88 3.87 14.06
CA ARG A 18 18.46 2.52 14.03
C ARG A 18 18.86 2.12 12.61
N LEU A 19 17.99 2.41 11.64
CA LEU A 19 18.26 2.15 10.22
C LEU A 19 19.51 2.92 9.76
N VAL A 20 19.60 4.23 10.02
CA VAL A 20 20.72 5.09 9.62
C VAL A 20 22.02 4.59 10.29
N ARG A 21 21.98 4.25 11.57
CA ARG A 21 23.15 3.67 12.26
C ARG A 21 23.60 2.36 11.62
N SER A 22 22.66 1.49 11.22
CA SER A 22 23.01 0.23 10.57
C SER A 22 23.60 0.46 9.17
N HIS A 23 23.16 1.50 8.46
CA HIS A 23 23.73 1.90 7.17
C HIS A 23 25.18 2.41 7.36
N ALA A 24 25.42 3.29 8.33
CA ALA A 24 26.74 3.82 8.62
C ALA A 24 27.78 2.74 9.04
N ALA A 25 27.31 1.59 9.53
CA ALA A 25 28.17 0.45 9.84
C ALA A 25 28.57 -0.40 8.62
N ILE A 26 27.96 -0.18 7.45
CA ILE A 26 28.28 -0.90 6.22
C ILE A 26 29.46 -0.21 5.53
N PRO A 27 30.53 -0.93 5.14
CA PRO A 27 31.65 -0.34 4.43
C PRO A 27 31.24 0.35 3.13
N HIS A 28 31.83 1.51 2.83
CA HIS A 28 31.55 2.24 1.60
C HIS A 28 31.77 1.35 0.37
N GLY A 29 30.82 1.38 -0.57
CA GLY A 29 30.83 0.56 -1.79
C GLY A 29 30.42 -0.90 -1.58
N ALA A 30 30.15 -1.35 -0.35
CA ALA A 30 29.63 -2.69 -0.12
C ALA A 30 28.15 -2.78 -0.56
N PRO A 31 27.71 -3.95 -1.07
CA PRO A 31 26.31 -4.14 -1.42
C PRO A 31 25.41 -4.09 -0.17
N VAL A 32 24.27 -3.44 -0.31
CA VAL A 32 23.29 -3.22 0.77
C VAL A 32 22.03 -4.02 0.50
N ARG A 33 21.44 -4.59 1.52
CA ARG A 33 20.13 -5.25 1.49
C ARG A 33 19.32 -4.93 2.74
N LEU A 34 18.02 -5.14 2.70
CA LEU A 34 17.21 -5.08 3.92
C LEU A 34 17.32 -6.38 4.71
N ALA A 35 17.56 -6.29 6.02
CA ALA A 35 17.53 -7.43 6.94
C ALA A 35 16.10 -7.81 7.30
N LYS A 36 15.30 -8.22 6.31
CA LYS A 36 13.91 -8.63 6.51
C LYS A 36 13.58 -9.92 5.75
N ARG A 37 12.53 -10.60 6.21
CA ARG A 37 11.83 -11.59 5.37
C ARG A 37 11.12 -10.84 4.25
N THR A 38 11.12 -11.40 3.04
CA THR A 38 10.38 -10.81 1.93
C THR A 38 9.23 -11.73 1.56
N SER A 39 8.13 -11.12 1.13
CA SER A 39 6.96 -11.82 0.60
C SER A 39 7.13 -12.33 -0.83
N ASN A 40 8.29 -12.11 -1.47
CA ASN A 40 8.50 -12.55 -2.85
C ASN A 40 8.66 -14.07 -2.92
N LEU A 41 7.56 -14.76 -3.24
CA LEU A 41 7.49 -16.21 -3.33
C LEU A 41 8.17 -16.79 -4.58
N PHE A 42 8.43 -15.94 -5.59
CA PHE A 42 8.85 -16.39 -6.91
C PHE A 42 10.36 -16.29 -7.16
N ARG A 43 11.13 -15.72 -6.24
CA ARG A 43 12.58 -15.61 -6.37
C ARG A 43 13.29 -16.47 -5.34
N PRO A 44 13.94 -17.56 -5.75
CA PRO A 44 14.83 -18.30 -4.88
C PRO A 44 15.95 -17.33 -4.43
N ARG A 45 16.15 -17.22 -3.12
CA ARG A 45 17.20 -16.38 -2.56
C ARG A 45 18.33 -17.26 -2.05
N ALA A 46 19.47 -17.11 -2.67
CA ALA A 46 20.71 -17.54 -2.04
C ALA A 46 20.87 -16.73 -0.72
N ARG A 47 21.29 -17.39 0.37
CA ARG A 47 21.74 -16.68 1.57
C ARG A 47 22.88 -15.75 1.15
N ALA A 48 22.63 -14.46 1.24
CA ALA A 48 23.70 -13.50 1.02
C ALA A 48 24.43 -13.28 2.36
N ASP A 49 25.72 -13.54 2.41
CA ASP A 49 26.62 -13.16 3.50
C ASP A 49 26.91 -11.65 3.49
N VAL A 50 25.91 -10.86 3.18
CA VAL A 50 26.01 -9.40 3.09
C VAL A 50 25.28 -8.79 4.28
N PRO A 51 25.87 -7.79 4.96
CA PRO A 51 25.20 -7.06 6.02
C PRO A 51 23.85 -6.51 5.54
N GLY A 52 22.83 -6.64 6.37
CA GLY A 52 21.51 -6.11 6.07
C GLY A 52 21.19 -4.89 6.91
N LEU A 53 20.53 -3.90 6.34
CA LEU A 53 19.99 -2.75 7.06
C LEU A 53 18.97 -3.22 8.11
N ASP A 54 19.13 -2.74 9.33
CA ASP A 54 18.17 -3.03 10.41
C ASP A 54 16.91 -2.20 10.22
N VAL A 55 15.84 -2.86 9.75
CA VAL A 55 14.51 -2.27 9.56
C VAL A 55 13.54 -2.58 10.71
N THR A 56 14.06 -3.06 11.85
CA THR A 56 13.26 -3.31 13.04
C THR A 56 12.65 -2.00 13.55
N GLY A 57 11.33 -1.99 13.73
CA GLY A 57 10.61 -0.78 14.14
C GLY A 57 10.14 0.11 12.97
N LEU A 58 10.29 -0.34 11.70
CA LEU A 58 9.79 0.36 10.51
C LEU A 58 8.64 -0.38 9.81
N ALA A 59 7.82 -1.11 10.56
CA ALA A 59 6.77 -1.98 10.03
C ALA A 59 5.34 -1.62 10.49
N GLY A 60 5.12 -0.43 11.03
CA GLY A 60 3.83 0.01 11.57
C GLY A 60 3.16 1.14 10.80
N VAL A 61 1.97 1.49 11.25
CA VAL A 61 1.27 2.72 10.86
C VAL A 61 1.57 3.78 11.91
N ILE A 62 2.09 4.93 11.49
CA ILE A 62 2.49 6.03 12.38
C ILE A 62 1.27 6.78 12.86
N GLU A 63 0.39 7.12 11.91
CA GLU A 63 -0.80 7.94 12.13
C GLU A 63 -1.85 7.64 11.06
N VAL A 64 -3.13 7.75 11.42
CA VAL A 64 -4.27 7.75 10.49
C VAL A 64 -5.05 9.03 10.74
N ASP A 65 -5.27 9.82 9.71
CA ASP A 65 -6.15 10.99 9.77
C ASP A 65 -7.46 10.72 9.01
N PRO A 66 -8.57 10.49 9.74
CA PRO A 66 -9.85 10.25 9.11
C PRO A 66 -10.45 11.50 8.45
N THR A 67 -9.99 12.69 8.81
CA THR A 67 -10.53 13.96 8.29
C THR A 67 -10.02 14.21 6.88
N THR A 68 -8.72 14.03 6.68
CA THR A 68 -8.08 14.17 5.37
C THR A 68 -8.09 12.87 4.56
N GLN A 69 -8.52 11.76 5.18
CA GLN A 69 -8.49 10.41 4.60
C GLN A 69 -7.07 10.02 4.17
N THR A 70 -6.10 10.23 5.05
CA THR A 70 -4.70 9.89 4.79
C THR A 70 -4.10 9.07 5.91
N ALA A 71 -2.95 8.46 5.66
CA ALA A 71 -2.14 7.80 6.69
C ALA A 71 -0.65 8.04 6.48
N GLN A 72 0.06 8.13 7.60
CA GLN A 72 1.52 8.09 7.66
C GLN A 72 1.94 6.65 7.98
N VAL A 73 2.66 6.02 7.07
CA VAL A 73 2.91 4.58 7.11
C VAL A 73 4.40 4.31 6.93
N GLN A 74 4.96 3.41 7.73
CA GLN A 74 6.35 2.98 7.58
C GLN A 74 6.51 2.05 6.37
N GLY A 75 7.65 2.15 5.68
CA GLY A 75 7.88 1.45 4.41
C GLY A 75 7.84 -0.08 4.48
N MET A 76 8.08 -0.65 5.68
CA MET A 76 8.01 -2.10 5.91
C MET A 76 6.66 -2.57 6.45
N CYS A 77 5.69 -1.68 6.63
CA CYS A 77 4.33 -2.03 7.02
C CYS A 77 3.69 -2.93 5.96
N THR A 78 3.13 -4.06 6.40
CA THR A 78 2.41 -4.96 5.49
C THR A 78 1.02 -4.41 5.20
N TYR A 79 0.44 -4.76 4.05
CA TYR A 79 -0.94 -4.38 3.78
C TYR A 79 -1.94 -5.00 4.75
N GLU A 80 -1.64 -6.17 5.33
CA GLU A 80 -2.45 -6.75 6.42
C GLU A 80 -2.51 -5.81 7.62
N ASP A 81 -1.36 -5.31 8.06
CA ASP A 81 -1.25 -4.40 9.21
C ASP A 81 -1.82 -3.01 8.89
N LEU A 82 -1.58 -2.51 7.68
CA LEU A 82 -2.12 -1.23 7.22
C LEU A 82 -3.65 -1.23 7.20
N VAL A 83 -4.27 -2.25 6.60
CA VAL A 83 -5.73 -2.40 6.60
C VAL A 83 -6.28 -2.60 8.01
N ALA A 84 -5.60 -3.38 8.87
CA ALA A 84 -6.01 -3.56 10.26
C ALA A 84 -6.00 -2.25 11.06
N ALA A 85 -5.10 -1.30 10.74
CA ALA A 85 -5.03 0.01 11.37
C ALA A 85 -6.05 1.01 10.82
N THR A 86 -6.34 0.99 9.50
CA THR A 86 -7.22 1.98 8.85
C THR A 86 -8.71 1.61 8.90
N LEU A 87 -9.03 0.30 8.86
CA LEU A 87 -10.40 -0.18 8.84
C LEU A 87 -11.27 0.25 10.05
N PRO A 88 -10.74 0.34 11.29
CA PRO A 88 -11.51 0.88 12.43
C PRO A 88 -11.98 2.33 12.23
N HIS A 89 -11.33 3.09 11.34
CA HIS A 89 -11.71 4.44 10.94
C HIS A 89 -12.66 4.46 9.73
N GLY A 90 -13.08 3.29 9.23
CA GLY A 90 -13.90 3.18 8.02
C GLY A 90 -13.13 3.49 6.75
N LEU A 91 -11.80 3.34 6.75
CA LEU A 91 -10.90 3.67 5.67
C LEU A 91 -10.07 2.45 5.24
N VAL A 92 -9.66 2.43 3.96
CA VAL A 92 -8.73 1.44 3.39
C VAL A 92 -7.78 2.11 2.40
N PRO A 93 -6.58 1.54 2.14
CA PRO A 93 -5.73 2.00 1.04
C PRO A 93 -6.45 1.89 -0.31
N LEU A 94 -6.19 2.84 -1.22
CA LEU A 94 -6.80 2.89 -2.57
C LEU A 94 -6.52 1.63 -3.38
N VAL A 95 -5.35 1.04 -3.22
CA VAL A 95 -4.92 -0.18 -3.91
C VAL A 95 -4.36 -1.17 -2.91
N VAL A 96 -4.93 -2.37 -2.84
CA VAL A 96 -4.53 -3.41 -1.88
C VAL A 96 -4.07 -4.66 -2.63
N PRO A 97 -2.80 -5.07 -2.50
CA PRO A 97 -2.28 -6.29 -3.12
C PRO A 97 -2.96 -7.57 -2.62
N GLN A 98 -3.08 -8.55 -3.53
CA GLN A 98 -3.61 -9.88 -3.19
C GLN A 98 -2.80 -10.57 -2.08
N LEU A 99 -1.47 -10.42 -2.09
CA LEU A 99 -0.61 -10.98 -1.06
C LEU A 99 -0.50 -9.98 0.10
N ARG A 100 -1.29 -10.20 1.13
CA ARG A 100 -1.39 -9.33 2.32
C ARG A 100 -0.05 -9.08 3.04
N THR A 101 0.96 -9.92 2.84
CA THR A 101 2.30 -9.79 3.41
C THR A 101 3.23 -8.90 2.58
N ILE A 102 2.80 -8.38 1.43
CA ILE A 102 3.52 -7.34 0.70
C ILE A 102 3.59 -6.09 1.58
N THR A 103 4.76 -5.46 1.63
CA THR A 103 4.94 -4.20 2.34
C THR A 103 4.61 -3.02 1.45
N LEU A 104 4.11 -1.92 2.04
CA LEU A 104 3.76 -0.72 1.29
C LEU A 104 4.93 -0.19 0.47
N GLY A 105 6.12 -0.02 1.07
CA GLY A 105 7.32 0.40 0.33
C GLY A 105 7.72 -0.58 -0.77
N GLY A 106 7.48 -1.89 -0.57
CA GLY A 106 7.70 -2.89 -1.61
C GLY A 106 6.74 -2.79 -2.79
N ALA A 107 5.47 -2.47 -2.54
CA ALA A 107 4.47 -2.26 -3.59
C ALA A 107 4.76 -0.99 -4.40
N VAL A 108 5.17 0.09 -3.73
CA VAL A 108 5.51 1.36 -4.38
C VAL A 108 6.75 1.20 -5.28
N THR A 109 7.82 0.57 -4.77
CA THR A 109 9.04 0.36 -5.56
C THR A 109 8.93 -0.73 -6.61
N GLY A 110 7.96 -1.64 -6.50
CA GLY A 110 7.82 -2.81 -7.38
C GLY A 110 6.74 -2.68 -8.45
N LEU A 111 5.92 -1.63 -8.43
CA LEU A 111 4.75 -1.43 -9.27
C LEU A 111 3.79 -2.64 -9.28
N GLY A 112 2.89 -2.68 -8.30
CA GLY A 112 1.80 -3.66 -8.28
C GLY A 112 0.62 -3.20 -9.16
N ILE A 113 0.00 -4.13 -9.90
CA ILE A 113 -1.31 -3.92 -10.54
C ILE A 113 -2.31 -4.81 -9.81
N GLU A 114 -3.39 -4.21 -9.31
CA GLU A 114 -4.39 -4.90 -8.51
C GLU A 114 -5.81 -4.64 -9.03
N ALA A 115 -6.80 -5.31 -8.47
CA ALA A 115 -8.18 -5.25 -8.97
C ALA A 115 -8.78 -3.85 -8.99
N THR A 116 -8.35 -2.93 -8.12
CA THR A 116 -8.81 -1.53 -8.11
C THR A 116 -7.99 -0.58 -8.97
N SER A 117 -6.88 -1.05 -9.56
CA SER A 117 -5.95 -0.18 -10.31
C SER A 117 -6.59 0.47 -11.54
N PHE A 118 -7.62 -0.13 -12.15
CA PHE A 118 -8.34 0.49 -13.25
C PHE A 118 -9.05 1.80 -12.85
N ARG A 119 -9.30 2.00 -11.55
CA ARG A 119 -9.98 3.17 -10.98
C ARG A 119 -9.01 4.05 -10.20
N ASN A 120 -8.17 3.43 -9.38
CA ASN A 120 -7.36 4.10 -8.37
C ASN A 120 -5.87 4.22 -8.76
N GLY A 121 -5.50 3.78 -9.97
CA GLY A 121 -4.10 3.74 -10.37
C GLY A 121 -3.30 2.63 -9.69
N LEU A 122 -1.99 2.79 -9.65
CA LEU A 122 -1.06 1.86 -9.03
C LEU A 122 -0.76 2.27 -7.56
N PRO A 123 -0.19 1.41 -6.72
CA PRO A 123 0.09 1.73 -5.32
C PRO A 123 0.86 3.04 -5.10
N HIS A 124 1.81 3.36 -5.97
CA HIS A 124 2.61 4.59 -5.86
C HIS A 124 1.84 5.87 -6.18
N GLU A 125 0.75 5.79 -6.95
CA GLU A 125 -0.07 6.95 -7.33
C GLU A 125 -0.94 7.45 -6.15
N SER A 126 -1.08 6.65 -5.08
CA SER A 126 -1.69 7.07 -3.83
C SER A 126 -0.72 7.75 -2.86
N VAL A 127 0.58 7.82 -3.20
CA VAL A 127 1.60 8.43 -2.34
C VAL A 127 1.65 9.93 -2.56
N LEU A 128 1.47 10.69 -1.48
CA LEU A 128 1.53 12.16 -1.47
C LEU A 128 2.93 12.68 -1.19
N GLU A 129 3.68 11.95 -0.36
CA GLU A 129 5.03 12.31 0.09
C GLU A 129 5.71 11.05 0.64
N MET A 130 7.02 10.99 0.58
CA MET A 130 7.79 9.89 1.16
C MET A 130 9.12 10.34 1.74
N ASP A 131 9.61 9.64 2.78
CA ASP A 131 10.97 9.76 3.28
C ASP A 131 11.77 8.55 2.78
N VAL A 132 12.91 8.82 2.16
CA VAL A 132 13.75 7.80 1.52
C VAL A 132 15.15 7.83 2.12
N LEU A 133 15.60 6.69 2.64
CA LEU A 133 17.03 6.48 2.92
C LEU A 133 17.74 6.27 1.59
N THR A 134 18.59 7.20 1.21
CA THR A 134 19.38 7.18 -0.02
C THR A 134 20.66 6.36 0.13
N GLY A 135 21.36 6.14 -0.97
CA GLY A 135 22.67 5.46 -0.96
C GLY A 135 23.76 6.22 -0.22
N SER A 136 23.62 7.54 0.00
CA SER A 136 24.53 8.34 0.84
C SER A 136 24.35 8.09 2.34
N GLY A 137 23.26 7.44 2.75
CA GLY A 137 22.92 7.24 4.15
C GLY A 137 22.07 8.37 4.74
N GLU A 138 21.68 9.33 3.94
CA GLU A 138 20.77 10.42 4.32
C GLU A 138 19.31 10.01 4.11
N VAL A 139 18.44 10.46 4.99
CA VAL A 139 17.00 10.35 4.80
C VAL A 139 16.51 11.68 4.26
N VAL A 140 15.95 11.65 3.06
CA VAL A 140 15.41 12.83 2.39
C VAL A 140 13.90 12.71 2.23
N THR A 141 13.19 13.82 2.36
CA THR A 141 11.75 13.89 2.08
C THR A 141 11.56 14.24 0.61
N ALA A 142 10.82 13.42 -0.11
CA ALA A 142 10.51 13.58 -1.52
C ALA A 142 9.00 13.69 -1.72
N GLY A 143 8.58 14.68 -2.50
CA GLY A 143 7.20 14.94 -2.88
C GLY A 143 7.07 15.21 -4.38
N PRO A 144 5.84 15.39 -4.90
CA PRO A 144 5.59 15.63 -6.32
C PRO A 144 6.23 16.94 -6.82
N GLU A 145 6.51 17.86 -5.91
CA GLU A 145 7.15 19.15 -6.16
C GLU A 145 8.29 19.39 -5.16
N GLY A 146 9.18 20.34 -5.43
CA GLY A 146 10.27 20.74 -4.55
C GLY A 146 11.62 20.09 -4.88
N GLU A 147 12.54 20.12 -3.90
CA GLU A 147 13.96 19.79 -4.10
C GLU A 147 14.21 18.35 -4.58
N HIS A 148 13.40 17.39 -4.11
CA HIS A 148 13.54 15.96 -4.41
C HIS A 148 12.39 15.41 -5.27
N ALA A 149 11.76 16.25 -6.09
CA ALA A 149 10.67 15.83 -6.97
C ALA A 149 11.12 14.79 -8.02
N ASP A 150 12.35 14.90 -8.48
CA ASP A 150 12.97 13.93 -9.39
C ASP A 150 13.08 12.54 -8.75
N LEU A 151 13.49 12.46 -7.48
CA LEU A 151 13.51 11.22 -6.72
C LEU A 151 12.09 10.66 -6.54
N PHE A 152 11.12 11.52 -6.20
CA PHE A 152 9.73 11.11 -6.04
C PHE A 152 9.19 10.43 -7.30
N HIS A 153 9.38 11.05 -8.46
CA HIS A 153 8.90 10.53 -9.74
C HIS A 153 9.69 9.32 -10.25
N ALA A 154 10.98 9.21 -9.92
CA ALA A 154 11.81 8.08 -10.32
C ALA A 154 11.73 6.87 -9.36
N PHE A 155 11.22 7.05 -8.14
CA PHE A 155 11.21 6.03 -7.10
C PHE A 155 10.33 4.81 -7.43
N PRO A 156 9.12 4.96 -8.04
CA PRO A 156 8.35 3.81 -8.53
C PRO A 156 9.16 2.99 -9.55
N ASN A 157 9.01 1.67 -9.50
CA ASN A 157 9.76 0.72 -10.34
C ASN A 157 11.30 0.75 -10.17
N SER A 158 11.80 1.37 -9.12
CA SER A 158 13.25 1.41 -8.84
C SER A 158 13.79 0.11 -8.22
N TYR A 159 12.92 -0.73 -7.67
CA TYR A 159 13.28 -1.98 -7.00
C TYR A 159 14.36 -1.82 -5.91
N GLY A 160 14.42 -0.64 -5.28
CA GLY A 160 15.37 -0.30 -4.24
C GLY A 160 16.73 0.19 -4.74
N SER A 161 16.90 0.46 -6.04
CA SER A 161 18.16 1.00 -6.60
C SER A 161 18.38 2.48 -6.23
N LEU A 162 17.32 3.22 -5.93
CA LEU A 162 17.37 4.62 -5.53
C LEU A 162 17.33 4.83 -4.01
N GLY A 163 17.07 3.77 -3.25
CA GLY A 163 16.97 3.83 -1.80
C GLY A 163 15.80 3.03 -1.25
N TYR A 164 15.50 3.25 0.04
CA TYR A 164 14.45 2.54 0.74
C TYR A 164 13.51 3.53 1.44
N ALA A 165 12.20 3.47 1.13
CA ALA A 165 11.21 4.29 1.82
C ALA A 165 11.15 3.91 3.30
N THR A 166 11.36 4.89 4.18
CA THR A 166 11.21 4.76 5.64
C THR A 166 9.81 5.11 6.07
N ARG A 167 9.19 6.12 5.42
CA ARG A 167 7.83 6.60 5.61
C ARG A 167 7.18 6.88 4.24
N LEU A 168 5.87 6.66 4.16
CA LEU A 168 5.03 7.06 3.04
C LEU A 168 3.76 7.71 3.60
N HIS A 169 3.45 8.90 3.12
CA HIS A 169 2.16 9.56 3.31
C HIS A 169 1.26 9.16 2.16
N ILE A 170 0.15 8.49 2.45
CA ILE A 170 -0.72 7.92 1.43
C ILE A 170 -2.17 8.38 1.58
N GLU A 171 -2.89 8.41 0.47
CA GLU A 171 -4.34 8.56 0.43
C GLU A 171 -5.04 7.26 0.81
N LEU A 172 -6.21 7.43 1.43
CA LEU A 172 -7.13 6.36 1.80
C LEU A 172 -8.51 6.62 1.19
N GLU A 173 -9.31 5.58 1.02
CA GLU A 173 -10.71 5.73 0.62
C GLU A 173 -11.66 5.20 1.71
N ALA A 174 -12.84 5.82 1.79
CA ALA A 174 -13.89 5.36 2.68
C ALA A 174 -14.45 4.03 2.21
N VAL A 175 -14.65 3.09 3.15
CA VAL A 175 -15.22 1.78 2.88
C VAL A 175 -16.51 1.57 3.66
N PRO A 176 -17.58 1.02 3.04
CA PRO A 176 -18.81 0.70 3.75
C PRO A 176 -18.56 -0.42 4.77
N PRO A 177 -19.32 -0.44 5.90
CA PRO A 177 -19.16 -1.47 6.94
C PRO A 177 -19.60 -2.86 6.49
N ARG A 178 -20.29 -2.95 5.36
CA ARG A 178 -20.78 -4.20 4.77
C ARG A 178 -20.67 -4.13 3.27
N VAL A 179 -20.35 -5.27 2.65
CA VAL A 179 -20.31 -5.45 1.20
C VAL A 179 -21.26 -6.59 0.82
N ALA A 180 -21.88 -6.49 -0.37
CA ALA A 180 -22.69 -7.54 -0.95
C ALA A 180 -21.85 -8.31 -1.98
N LEU A 181 -21.63 -9.60 -1.75
CA LEU A 181 -20.91 -10.46 -2.68
C LEU A 181 -21.89 -11.07 -3.68
N ARG A 182 -21.59 -10.95 -4.97
CA ARG A 182 -22.34 -11.57 -6.04
C ARG A 182 -21.43 -12.38 -6.96
N HIS A 183 -21.70 -13.68 -7.05
CA HIS A 183 -21.00 -14.57 -7.98
C HIS A 183 -21.76 -14.63 -9.30
N LEU A 184 -21.06 -14.39 -10.41
CA LEU A 184 -21.58 -14.53 -11.77
C LEU A 184 -20.82 -15.66 -12.44
N ARG A 185 -21.56 -16.62 -13.01
CA ARG A 185 -21.01 -17.70 -13.81
C ARG A 185 -21.22 -17.39 -15.28
N PHE A 186 -20.19 -17.65 -16.08
CA PHE A 186 -20.20 -17.53 -17.53
C PHE A 186 -19.80 -18.86 -18.15
N ASP A 187 -20.41 -19.19 -19.27
CA ASP A 187 -20.12 -20.45 -19.97
C ASP A 187 -18.99 -20.29 -21.00
N ASP A 188 -18.64 -19.06 -21.35
CA ASP A 188 -17.56 -18.71 -22.28
C ASP A 188 -16.82 -17.44 -21.86
N ALA A 189 -15.60 -17.28 -22.38
CA ALA A 189 -14.73 -16.16 -22.07
C ALA A 189 -15.23 -14.82 -22.65
N GLN A 190 -15.93 -14.85 -23.79
CA GLN A 190 -16.44 -13.65 -24.44
C GLN A 190 -17.52 -12.99 -23.58
N SER A 191 -18.50 -13.77 -23.14
CA SER A 191 -19.55 -13.27 -22.23
C SER A 191 -18.99 -12.73 -20.91
N ALA A 192 -17.93 -13.36 -20.38
CA ALA A 192 -17.26 -12.87 -19.19
C ALA A 192 -16.56 -11.53 -19.45
N ALA A 193 -15.85 -11.38 -20.58
CA ALA A 193 -15.16 -10.14 -20.96
C ALA A 193 -16.15 -8.98 -21.13
N GLU A 194 -17.25 -9.19 -21.85
CA GLU A 194 -18.30 -8.19 -22.04
C GLU A 194 -18.95 -7.75 -20.71
N ALA A 195 -19.11 -8.68 -19.76
CA ALA A 195 -19.62 -8.35 -18.44
C ALA A 195 -18.62 -7.50 -17.64
N VAL A 196 -17.32 -7.80 -17.71
CA VAL A 196 -16.26 -7.02 -17.07
C VAL A 196 -16.22 -5.60 -17.65
N GLU A 197 -16.24 -5.45 -18.98
CA GLU A 197 -16.26 -4.13 -19.64
C GLU A 197 -17.44 -3.28 -19.17
N ARG A 198 -18.63 -3.85 -19.11
CA ARG A 198 -19.82 -3.14 -18.59
C ARG A 198 -19.67 -2.72 -17.14
N LEU A 199 -19.11 -3.58 -16.29
CA LEU A 199 -18.91 -3.28 -14.87
C LEU A 199 -17.86 -2.18 -14.67
N VAL A 200 -16.76 -2.21 -15.43
CA VAL A 200 -15.73 -1.16 -15.42
C VAL A 200 -16.33 0.18 -15.86
N ALA A 201 -17.04 0.21 -16.98
CA ALA A 201 -17.68 1.42 -17.48
C ALA A 201 -18.66 2.03 -16.46
N LEU A 202 -19.48 1.21 -15.81
CA LEU A 202 -20.40 1.66 -14.74
C LEU A 202 -19.66 2.21 -13.53
N SER A 203 -18.54 1.62 -13.15
CA SER A 203 -17.74 2.08 -12.02
C SER A 203 -17.10 3.43 -12.30
N LEU A 204 -16.54 3.63 -13.50
CA LEU A 204 -15.95 4.90 -13.93
C LEU A 204 -17.01 6.01 -14.08
N HIS A 205 -18.18 5.67 -14.61
CA HIS A 205 -19.27 6.65 -14.76
C HIS A 205 -19.77 7.19 -13.41
N ARG A 206 -19.80 6.34 -12.37
CA ARG A 206 -20.20 6.75 -11.01
C ARG A 206 -19.22 7.71 -10.34
N LEU A 207 -17.92 7.63 -10.65
CA LEU A 207 -16.92 8.58 -10.14
C LEU A 207 -17.12 10.00 -10.72
N SER A 208 -17.78 10.12 -11.85
CA SER A 208 -18.09 11.42 -12.49
C SER A 208 -19.39 12.06 -12.02
N LEU A 209 -20.20 11.37 -11.19
CA LEU A 209 -21.46 11.91 -10.66
C LEU A 209 -21.27 12.59 -9.31
N PRO A 210 -21.92 13.77 -9.06
CA PRO A 210 -21.89 14.41 -7.75
C PRO A 210 -22.46 13.48 -6.67
N LEU A 211 -21.83 13.45 -5.49
CA LEU A 211 -22.25 12.62 -4.33
C LEU A 211 -23.74 12.69 -3.97
N GLN A 212 -24.42 13.78 -4.31
CA GLN A 212 -25.86 13.98 -4.06
C GLN A 212 -26.78 13.08 -4.90
N GLN A 213 -26.31 12.58 -6.06
CA GLN A 213 -27.09 11.66 -6.91
C GLN A 213 -26.87 10.18 -6.56
N MET A 214 -25.89 9.87 -5.75
CA MET A 214 -25.58 8.48 -5.35
C MET A 214 -26.57 7.89 -4.34
N HIS A 215 -27.43 8.71 -3.72
CA HIS A 215 -28.37 8.26 -2.68
C HIS A 215 -29.65 7.61 -3.21
N LEU A 216 -29.95 7.65 -4.48
CA LEU A 216 -31.25 7.24 -5.04
C LEU A 216 -31.27 5.94 -5.86
N GLU A 217 -30.11 5.40 -6.24
CA GLU A 217 -30.07 4.10 -6.90
C GLU A 217 -29.52 3.03 -5.97
N SER A 218 -30.45 2.20 -5.56
CA SER A 218 -30.33 1.10 -4.59
C SER A 218 -28.95 0.41 -4.53
N ALA A 219 -28.58 0.03 -3.31
CA ALA A 219 -27.45 -0.79 -2.92
C ALA A 219 -27.24 -2.12 -3.72
N SER A 220 -28.08 -2.41 -4.71
CA SER A 220 -28.05 -3.61 -5.53
C SER A 220 -26.94 -3.65 -6.58
N ASN A 221 -26.24 -2.56 -6.81
CA ASN A 221 -25.24 -2.44 -7.87
C ASN A 221 -23.82 -2.12 -7.44
N TYR A 222 -23.48 -2.16 -6.16
CA TYR A 222 -22.11 -2.02 -5.68
C TYR A 222 -21.35 -3.34 -5.78
N PHE A 223 -20.26 -3.38 -6.47
CA PHE A 223 -19.69 -4.54 -7.05
C PHE A 223 -18.30 -4.97 -6.71
N PRO A 224 -17.98 -6.20 -6.99
CA PRO A 224 -17.16 -7.20 -6.30
C PRO A 224 -15.64 -7.00 -6.35
N LEU A 225 -15.10 -5.93 -6.94
CA LEU A 225 -13.64 -5.74 -7.02
C LEU A 225 -13.01 -5.39 -5.67
N ILE A 226 -13.72 -4.62 -4.83
CA ILE A 226 -13.28 -4.34 -3.44
C ILE A 226 -13.40 -5.61 -2.59
N ASP A 227 -14.40 -6.43 -2.87
CA ASP A 227 -14.70 -7.66 -2.17
C ASP A 227 -13.60 -8.71 -2.25
N SER A 228 -13.01 -8.89 -3.43
CA SER A 228 -11.96 -9.89 -3.60
C SER A 228 -10.73 -9.56 -2.74
N GLN A 229 -10.41 -8.28 -2.58
CA GLN A 229 -9.26 -7.85 -1.79
C GLN A 229 -9.51 -7.93 -0.27
N LEU A 230 -10.68 -7.49 0.19
CA LEU A 230 -11.07 -7.59 1.60
C LEU A 230 -11.26 -9.06 2.03
N TYR A 231 -11.81 -9.90 1.16
CA TYR A 231 -11.95 -11.34 1.39
C TYR A 231 -10.57 -12.02 1.50
N GLN A 232 -9.66 -11.71 0.61
CA GLN A 232 -8.30 -12.26 0.63
C GLN A 232 -7.49 -11.81 1.85
N LEU A 233 -7.75 -10.60 2.37
CA LEU A 233 -7.16 -10.11 3.62
C LEU A 233 -7.75 -10.79 4.87
N GLY A 234 -8.77 -11.63 4.73
CA GLY A 234 -9.47 -12.27 5.86
C GLY A 234 -10.32 -11.31 6.68
N CYS A 235 -10.55 -10.08 6.19
CA CYS A 235 -11.32 -9.07 6.89
C CYS A 235 -12.81 -9.43 6.96
N LEU A 236 -13.35 -10.05 5.90
CA LEU A 236 -14.77 -10.46 5.84
C LEU A 236 -15.13 -11.60 6.79
N ASN A 237 -14.19 -12.48 7.13
CA ASN A 237 -14.45 -13.56 8.11
C ASN A 237 -14.61 -13.05 9.55
N ARG A 238 -14.31 -11.78 9.83
CA ARG A 238 -14.45 -11.15 11.14
C ARG A 238 -15.70 -10.27 11.26
N LEU A 239 -16.44 -10.09 10.17
CA LEU A 239 -17.66 -9.28 10.11
C LEU A 239 -18.96 -10.12 10.21
N LYS A 240 -18.84 -11.42 10.54
CA LYS A 240 -19.99 -12.27 10.86
C LYS A 240 -20.41 -12.14 12.31
#